data_62f708a580921b8c40643391ce49a4eb
#
_entry.id   62f708a580921b8c40643391ce49a4eb
#
_cell.length_a   1.000
_cell.length_b   1.000
_cell.length_c   1.000
_cell.angle_alpha   90.00
_cell.angle_beta   90.00
_cell.angle_gamma   90.00
#
_symmetry.space_group_name_H-M   'P 1'
#
loop_
_entity.id
_entity.type
_entity.pdbx_description
1 polymer ?
#
loop_
_entity_poly.entity_id
_entity_poly.type
_entity_poly.pdbx_seq_one_letter_code
_entity_poly.pdbx_strand_id
1 'polypeptide(L)'
;MVSIPVTVHAAVEPHLVPLHQVHTRCGGGRVRLRRYCEREGIEIPYEEVARGYEAADGRLVVLSEADLADLPLPAARSIEVLGFVDAGRIDPLALDRAYFLGPGEAAVARPYTLLRDAMREAGQVAVVRVALRTRESLAAAAAAAAAAAAERGYRQVRIFDSAE
;
A
#
# COMPACT_ATOMS: atom_id res chain seq x y z
N MET A 1 -9.64 22.39 -7.94
CA MET A 1 -9.16 21.14 -7.29
C MET A 1 -8.33 21.56 -6.07
N VAL A 2 -8.60 20.99 -4.88
CA VAL A 2 -7.80 21.25 -3.66
C VAL A 2 -6.89 20.04 -3.45
N SER A 3 -5.59 20.28 -3.28
CA SER A 3 -4.60 19.25 -2.99
C SER A 3 -3.98 19.51 -1.62
N ILE A 4 -3.97 18.48 -0.78
CA ILE A 4 -3.38 18.54 0.57
C ILE A 4 -2.27 17.48 0.64
N PRO A 5 -1.00 17.88 0.75
CA PRO A 5 0.10 16.94 0.94
C PRO A 5 -0.05 16.15 2.24
N VAL A 6 0.06 14.83 2.15
CA VAL A 6 -0.06 13.92 3.30
C VAL A 6 1.07 12.89 3.29
N THR A 7 1.43 12.41 4.46
CA THR A 7 2.30 11.23 4.63
C THR A 7 1.49 10.03 5.07
N VAL A 8 1.84 8.85 4.57
CA VAL A 8 1.18 7.59 4.88
C VAL A 8 2.11 6.73 5.74
N HIS A 9 1.63 6.30 6.89
CA HIS A 9 2.36 5.45 7.82
C HIS A 9 1.58 4.16 8.08
N ALA A 10 2.26 3.02 8.14
CA ALA A 10 1.61 1.76 8.53
C ALA A 10 1.07 1.89 9.96
N ALA A 11 -0.19 1.51 10.17
CA ALA A 11 -0.82 1.54 11.49
C ALA A 11 -0.50 0.29 12.33
N VAL A 12 -0.04 -0.77 11.66
CA VAL A 12 0.32 -2.05 12.29
C VAL A 12 1.73 -2.43 11.85
N GLU A 13 2.62 -2.63 12.81
CA GLU A 13 3.93 -3.22 12.55
C GLU A 13 3.87 -4.72 12.84
N PRO A 14 4.24 -5.57 11.86
CA PRO A 14 4.30 -7.00 12.13
C PRO A 14 5.42 -7.28 13.14
N HIS A 15 5.07 -7.86 14.27
CA HIS A 15 6.03 -8.31 15.28
C HIS A 15 6.63 -9.65 14.83
N LEU A 16 7.47 -9.59 13.80
CA LEU A 16 8.14 -10.76 13.28
C LEU A 16 9.52 -10.91 13.94
N VAL A 17 9.73 -12.03 14.61
CA VAL A 17 11.08 -12.42 15.00
C VAL A 17 11.84 -12.78 13.72
N PRO A 18 12.97 -12.13 13.40
CA PRO A 18 13.72 -12.39 12.17
C PRO A 18 14.43 -13.73 12.26
N LEU A 19 13.72 -14.81 11.93
CA LEU A 19 14.31 -16.15 11.84
C LEU A 19 14.98 -16.33 10.48
N HIS A 20 16.17 -16.93 10.52
CA HIS A 20 16.91 -17.28 9.31
C HIS A 20 16.84 -18.78 9.07
N GLN A 21 16.74 -19.18 7.80
CA GLN A 21 16.90 -20.57 7.42
C GLN A 21 18.38 -20.98 7.58
N VAL A 22 18.61 -22.07 8.29
CA VAL A 22 19.95 -22.59 8.55
C VAL A 22 20.05 -24.07 8.19
N HIS A 23 21.24 -24.50 7.75
CA HIS A 23 21.53 -25.88 7.44
C HIS A 23 21.94 -26.62 8.72
N THR A 24 21.11 -27.56 9.16
CA THR A 24 21.30 -28.28 10.44
C THR A 24 22.53 -29.19 10.46
N ARG A 25 22.87 -29.81 9.31
CA ARG A 25 23.99 -30.79 9.23
C ARG A 25 25.35 -30.15 9.36
N CYS A 26 25.52 -28.87 9.03
CA CYS A 26 26.82 -28.18 9.13
C CYS A 26 26.91 -27.27 10.37
N GLY A 27 26.02 -27.44 11.34
CA GLY A 27 26.05 -26.66 12.58
C GLY A 27 25.48 -25.23 12.47
N GLY A 28 24.60 -24.97 11.50
CA GLY A 28 23.88 -23.69 11.43
C GLY A 28 24.35 -22.71 10.34
N GLY A 29 24.99 -23.22 9.28
CA GLY A 29 25.34 -22.42 8.11
C GLY A 29 24.08 -21.78 7.49
N ARG A 30 24.14 -20.48 7.13
CA ARG A 30 23.02 -19.73 6.58
C ARG A 30 22.62 -20.23 5.20
N VAL A 31 21.35 -20.53 4.97
CA VAL A 31 20.82 -20.90 3.65
C VAL A 31 20.59 -19.63 2.83
N ARG A 32 21.06 -19.63 1.59
CA ARG A 32 20.82 -18.58 0.59
C ARG A 32 20.01 -19.15 -0.55
N LEU A 33 18.98 -18.41 -0.97
CA LEU A 33 18.18 -18.74 -2.14
C LEU A 33 18.88 -18.19 -3.39
N ARG A 34 18.96 -19.03 -4.43
CA ARG A 34 19.51 -18.66 -5.74
C ARG A 34 18.45 -18.82 -6.82
N ARG A 35 18.58 -18.10 -7.91
CA ARG A 35 17.63 -18.14 -9.02
C ARG A 35 18.11 -19.18 -10.03
N TYR A 36 17.20 -20.03 -10.47
CA TYR A 36 17.46 -21.05 -11.49
C TYR A 36 16.50 -20.86 -12.65
N CYS A 37 17.01 -21.02 -13.89
CA CYS A 37 16.17 -21.16 -15.06
C CYS A 37 15.61 -22.58 -15.10
N GLU A 38 14.28 -22.72 -15.07
CA GLU A 38 13.63 -24.03 -15.07
C GLU A 38 13.90 -24.81 -16.37
N ARG A 39 14.01 -24.11 -17.51
CA ARG A 39 14.26 -24.74 -18.82
C ARG A 39 15.68 -25.22 -18.99
N GLU A 40 16.65 -24.50 -18.48
CA GLU A 40 18.09 -24.79 -18.66
C GLU A 40 18.71 -25.49 -17.46
N GLY A 41 18.05 -25.42 -16.28
CA GLY A 41 18.56 -26.00 -15.04
C GLY A 41 19.82 -25.34 -14.50
N ILE A 42 20.12 -24.11 -14.93
CA ILE A 42 21.32 -23.36 -14.51
C ILE A 42 20.96 -22.21 -13.55
N GLU A 43 21.90 -21.82 -12.73
CA GLU A 43 21.80 -20.60 -11.92
C GLU A 43 21.97 -19.39 -12.82
N ILE A 44 21.06 -18.39 -12.67
CA ILE A 44 21.08 -17.16 -13.46
C ILE A 44 21.33 -15.94 -12.58
N PRO A 45 22.15 -14.97 -13.02
CA PRO A 45 22.37 -13.72 -12.33
C PRO A 45 21.09 -12.85 -12.37
N TYR A 46 21.02 -11.88 -11.45
CA TYR A 46 19.82 -11.01 -11.34
C TYR A 46 19.57 -10.17 -12.59
N GLU A 47 20.63 -9.77 -13.27
CA GLU A 47 20.62 -8.94 -14.47
C GLU A 47 19.95 -9.62 -15.66
N GLU A 48 19.91 -10.97 -15.66
CA GLU A 48 19.25 -11.77 -16.71
C GLU A 48 17.78 -12.08 -16.37
N VAL A 49 17.28 -11.61 -15.21
CA VAL A 49 15.89 -11.82 -14.80
C VAL A 49 15.03 -10.67 -15.27
N ALA A 50 14.15 -10.92 -16.23
CA ALA A 50 13.10 -9.99 -16.67
C ALA A 50 11.74 -10.34 -16.06
N ARG A 51 10.78 -9.44 -16.18
CA ARG A 51 9.37 -9.70 -15.84
C ARG A 51 8.64 -10.24 -17.06
N GLY A 52 7.85 -11.29 -16.88
CA GLY A 52 7.01 -11.86 -17.94
C GLY A 52 5.55 -11.71 -17.58
N TYR A 53 4.72 -11.40 -18.57
CA TYR A 53 3.27 -11.44 -18.50
C TYR A 53 2.74 -12.57 -19.39
N GLU A 54 1.95 -13.46 -18.83
CA GLU A 54 1.29 -14.51 -19.58
C GLU A 54 -0.05 -13.98 -20.11
N ALA A 55 -0.15 -13.86 -21.43
CA ALA A 55 -1.36 -13.41 -22.10
C ALA A 55 -2.44 -14.50 -22.09
N ALA A 56 -3.70 -14.13 -22.31
CA ALA A 56 -4.84 -15.06 -22.30
C ALA A 56 -4.73 -16.19 -23.35
N ASP A 57 -3.89 -16.03 -24.36
CA ASP A 57 -3.57 -17.03 -25.38
C ASP A 57 -2.40 -17.97 -24.99
N GLY A 58 -1.87 -17.84 -23.77
CA GLY A 58 -0.75 -18.63 -23.25
C GLY A 58 0.63 -18.16 -23.71
N ARG A 59 0.73 -17.05 -24.44
CA ARG A 59 2.04 -16.48 -24.81
C ARG A 59 2.65 -15.72 -23.64
N LEU A 60 3.92 -16.02 -23.38
CA LEU A 60 4.72 -15.25 -22.43
C LEU A 60 5.33 -14.03 -23.12
N VAL A 61 4.93 -12.84 -22.71
CA VAL A 61 5.50 -11.56 -23.16
C VAL A 61 6.52 -11.10 -22.13
N VAL A 62 7.77 -10.97 -22.54
CA VAL A 62 8.85 -10.44 -21.68
C VAL A 62 8.76 -8.92 -21.68
N LEU A 63 8.66 -8.33 -20.48
CA LEU A 63 8.55 -6.89 -20.29
C LEU A 63 9.90 -6.32 -19.91
N SER A 64 10.35 -5.30 -20.65
CA SER A 64 11.53 -4.52 -20.32
C SER A 64 11.20 -3.46 -19.25
N GLU A 65 12.23 -2.89 -18.61
CA GLU A 65 12.04 -1.75 -17.70
C GLU A 65 11.47 -0.52 -18.41
N ALA A 66 11.78 -0.33 -19.69
CA ALA A 66 11.22 0.74 -20.51
C ALA A 66 9.71 0.54 -20.73
N ASP A 67 9.26 -0.67 -21.04
CA ASP A 67 7.84 -0.98 -21.17
C ASP A 67 7.05 -0.71 -19.90
N LEU A 68 7.68 -0.96 -18.73
CA LEU A 68 7.08 -0.69 -17.42
C LEU A 68 7.08 0.80 -17.07
N ALA A 69 8.05 1.57 -17.53
CA ALA A 69 8.14 3.00 -17.30
C ALA A 69 7.11 3.78 -18.13
N ASP A 70 6.77 3.29 -19.33
CA ASP A 70 5.76 3.88 -20.22
C ASP A 70 4.32 3.56 -19.81
N LEU A 71 4.11 2.64 -18.87
CA LEU A 71 2.78 2.41 -18.34
C LEU A 71 2.29 3.69 -17.64
N PRO A 72 1.07 4.19 -17.96
CA PRO A 72 0.47 5.28 -17.25
C PRO A 72 0.21 4.81 -15.82
N LEU A 73 1.17 5.06 -14.94
CA LEU A 73 0.98 4.83 -13.51
C LEU A 73 -0.14 5.77 -13.07
N PRO A 74 -1.32 5.26 -12.71
CA PRO A 74 -2.33 6.11 -12.12
C PRO A 74 -1.67 6.76 -10.91
N ALA A 75 -1.77 8.06 -10.84
CA ALA A 75 -1.19 9.02 -9.89
C ALA A 75 -0.55 8.38 -8.63
N ALA A 76 0.63 7.79 -8.81
CA ALA A 76 1.31 6.94 -7.81
C ALA A 76 1.62 7.62 -6.46
N ARG A 77 1.19 8.86 -6.26
CA ARG A 77 1.40 9.67 -5.06
C ARG A 77 0.20 10.53 -4.69
N SER A 78 -1.00 10.24 -5.19
CA SER A 78 -2.21 10.97 -4.82
C SER A 78 -3.25 10.04 -4.19
N ILE A 79 -4.02 10.61 -3.28
CA ILE A 79 -5.23 10.01 -2.74
C ILE A 79 -6.38 10.81 -3.32
N GLU A 80 -7.15 10.18 -4.20
CA GLU A 80 -8.29 10.81 -4.86
C GLU A 80 -9.55 10.58 -4.05
N VAL A 81 -10.22 11.65 -3.64
CA VAL A 81 -11.52 11.55 -2.95
C VAL A 81 -12.62 11.36 -3.99
N LEU A 82 -13.28 10.21 -3.95
CA LEU A 82 -14.38 9.86 -4.84
C LEU A 82 -15.73 10.35 -4.31
N GLY A 83 -15.88 10.42 -2.99
CA GLY A 83 -17.09 10.87 -2.33
C GLY A 83 -17.03 10.72 -0.82
N PHE A 84 -18.11 11.12 -0.16
CA PHE A 84 -18.28 10.99 1.28
C PHE A 84 -19.53 10.16 1.58
N VAL A 85 -19.44 9.30 2.58
CA VAL A 85 -20.54 8.43 3.03
C VAL A 85 -20.60 8.44 4.56
N ASP A 86 -21.77 8.14 5.10
CA ASP A 86 -21.91 7.99 6.55
C ASP A 86 -21.04 6.84 7.06
N ALA A 87 -20.35 7.05 8.16
CA ALA A 87 -19.42 6.06 8.73
C ALA A 87 -20.08 4.70 9.01
N GLY A 88 -21.35 4.68 9.40
CA GLY A 88 -22.13 3.48 9.66
C GLY A 88 -22.49 2.64 8.42
N ARG A 89 -22.25 3.16 7.22
CA ARG A 89 -22.51 2.42 5.96
C ARG A 89 -21.35 1.57 5.48
N ILE A 90 -20.18 1.72 6.11
CA ILE A 90 -18.99 0.93 5.77
C ILE A 90 -18.93 -0.27 6.70
N ASP A 91 -18.98 -1.47 6.12
CA ASP A 91 -18.78 -2.69 6.87
C ASP A 91 -17.31 -2.81 7.31
N PRO A 92 -17.02 -2.89 8.61
CA PRO A 92 -15.66 -3.08 9.10
C PRO A 92 -14.96 -4.34 8.57
N LEU A 93 -15.72 -5.37 8.21
CA LEU A 93 -15.19 -6.63 7.66
C LEU A 93 -14.65 -6.47 6.23
N ALA A 94 -15.12 -5.45 5.50
CA ALA A 94 -14.60 -5.13 4.17
C ALA A 94 -13.24 -4.42 4.20
N LEU A 95 -12.70 -4.11 5.39
CA LEU A 95 -11.48 -3.33 5.55
C LEU A 95 -10.32 -4.26 5.98
N ASP A 96 -9.28 -4.36 5.13
CA ASP A 96 -8.10 -5.19 5.39
C ASP A 96 -7.05 -4.40 6.21
N ARG A 97 -6.29 -3.55 5.56
CA ARG A 97 -5.12 -2.90 6.15
C ARG A 97 -5.39 -1.50 6.63
N ALA A 98 -4.82 -1.16 7.79
CA ALA A 98 -4.91 0.16 8.37
C ALA A 98 -3.62 0.95 8.18
N TYR A 99 -3.76 2.23 7.82
CA TYR A 99 -2.67 3.19 7.71
C TYR A 99 -3.04 4.46 8.47
N PHE A 100 -2.03 5.22 8.88
CA PHE A 100 -2.22 6.56 9.40
C PHE A 100 -1.85 7.58 8.33
N LEU A 101 -2.70 8.60 8.17
CA LEU A 101 -2.38 9.80 7.40
C LEU A 101 -1.99 10.92 8.34
N GLY A 102 -0.91 11.59 8.03
CA GLY A 102 -0.47 12.80 8.69
C GLY A 102 -0.24 13.94 7.70
N PRO A 103 -0.19 15.20 8.14
CA PRO A 103 0.22 16.31 7.29
C PRO A 103 1.66 16.10 6.83
N GLY A 104 1.93 16.33 5.56
CA GLY A 104 3.28 16.16 4.98
C GLY A 104 4.30 17.18 5.52
N GLU A 105 3.85 18.41 5.73
CA GLU A 105 4.66 19.52 6.24
C GLU A 105 3.83 20.41 7.18
N ALA A 106 4.50 21.17 8.06
CA ALA A 106 3.84 22.06 9.01
C ALA A 106 2.94 23.11 8.32
N ALA A 107 3.35 23.61 7.16
CA ALA A 107 2.60 24.61 6.40
C ALA A 107 1.22 24.11 5.92
N VAL A 108 1.06 22.80 5.71
CA VAL A 108 -0.19 22.19 5.25
C VAL A 108 -1.02 21.56 6.37
N ALA A 109 -0.58 21.67 7.60
CA ALA A 109 -1.29 21.14 8.76
C ALA A 109 -2.70 21.74 8.90
N ARG A 110 -2.87 23.03 8.59
CA ARG A 110 -4.15 23.72 8.74
C ARG A 110 -5.26 23.22 7.81
N PRO A 111 -5.08 23.14 6.46
CA PRO A 111 -6.08 22.56 5.57
C PRO A 111 -6.36 21.09 5.85
N TYR A 112 -5.34 20.32 6.21
CA TYR A 112 -5.52 18.93 6.64
C TYR A 112 -6.39 18.83 7.90
N THR A 113 -6.13 19.65 8.92
CA THR A 113 -6.90 19.66 10.17
C THR A 113 -8.34 20.08 9.92
N LEU A 114 -8.57 21.09 9.07
CA LEU A 114 -9.90 21.56 8.71
C LEU A 114 -10.74 20.45 8.07
N LEU A 115 -10.20 19.79 7.03
CA LEU A 115 -10.89 18.67 6.37
C LEU A 115 -11.21 17.56 7.36
N ARG A 116 -10.29 17.26 8.20
CA ARG A 116 -10.41 16.28 9.27
C ARG A 116 -11.59 16.59 10.20
N ASP A 117 -11.61 17.78 10.73
CA ASP A 117 -12.58 18.15 11.75
C ASP A 117 -13.97 18.26 11.13
N ALA A 118 -14.07 18.75 9.90
CA ALA A 118 -15.32 18.75 9.14
C ALA A 118 -15.89 17.34 8.93
N MET A 119 -15.06 16.38 8.52
CA MET A 119 -15.48 14.97 8.37
C MET A 119 -15.93 14.36 9.70
N ARG A 120 -15.27 14.68 10.79
CA ARG A 120 -15.61 14.20 12.13
C ARG A 120 -16.96 14.78 12.58
N GLU A 121 -17.17 16.08 12.42
CA GLU A 121 -18.42 16.75 12.79
C GLU A 121 -19.60 16.24 11.96
N ALA A 122 -19.38 15.96 10.67
CA ALA A 122 -20.39 15.41 9.77
C ALA A 122 -20.63 13.90 9.98
N GLY A 123 -19.82 13.21 10.76
CA GLY A 123 -19.91 11.75 10.91
C GLY A 123 -19.63 10.98 9.63
N GLN A 124 -18.88 11.59 8.71
CA GLN A 124 -18.63 11.05 7.38
C GLN A 124 -17.23 10.47 7.21
N VAL A 125 -17.14 9.52 6.29
CA VAL A 125 -15.91 8.87 5.84
C VAL A 125 -15.75 9.17 4.35
N ALA A 126 -14.55 9.56 3.95
CA ALA A 126 -14.22 9.72 2.54
C ALA A 126 -13.90 8.36 1.92
N VAL A 127 -14.60 8.00 0.85
CA VAL A 127 -14.21 6.89 -0.03
C VAL A 127 -13.17 7.44 -0.99
N VAL A 128 -12.00 6.86 -0.98
CA VAL A 128 -10.85 7.33 -1.74
C VAL A 128 -10.26 6.22 -2.59
N ARG A 129 -9.63 6.63 -3.68
CA ARG A 129 -8.76 5.78 -4.49
C ARG A 129 -7.32 6.10 -4.13
N VAL A 130 -6.53 5.08 -3.82
CA VAL A 130 -5.14 5.22 -3.41
C VAL A 130 -4.26 4.20 -4.12
N ALA A 131 -3.13 4.66 -4.64
CA ALA A 131 -2.10 3.79 -5.16
C ALA A 131 -1.03 3.59 -4.08
N LEU A 132 -0.89 2.37 -3.57
CA LEU A 132 0.15 1.99 -2.64
C LEU A 132 1.11 0.99 -3.30
N ARG A 133 2.36 1.38 -3.42
CA ARG A 133 3.40 0.63 -4.14
C ARG A 133 3.04 0.47 -5.62
N THR A 134 2.57 -0.71 -6.04
CA THR A 134 2.24 -1.04 -7.43
C THR A 134 0.75 -1.37 -7.61
N ARG A 135 -0.06 -1.16 -6.58
CA ARG A 135 -1.47 -1.57 -6.58
C ARG A 135 -2.36 -0.38 -6.29
N GLU A 136 -3.37 -0.16 -7.11
CA GLU A 136 -4.44 0.78 -6.87
C GLU A 136 -5.56 0.07 -6.10
N SER A 137 -6.08 0.73 -5.06
CA SER A 137 -7.11 0.16 -4.20
C SER A 137 -8.09 1.24 -3.77
N LEU A 138 -9.31 0.84 -3.48
CA LEU A 138 -10.26 1.68 -2.76
C LEU A 138 -9.91 1.66 -1.27
N ALA A 139 -10.13 2.80 -0.61
CA ALA A 139 -9.90 2.93 0.81
C ALA A 139 -10.94 3.83 1.46
N ALA A 140 -11.15 3.63 2.75
CA ALA A 140 -11.98 4.48 3.60
C ALA A 140 -11.08 5.36 4.47
N ALA A 141 -11.11 6.67 4.23
CA ALA A 141 -10.40 7.64 5.05
C ALA A 141 -11.36 8.17 6.13
N ALA A 142 -11.19 7.68 7.35
CA ALA A 142 -12.03 8.08 8.48
C ALA A 142 -11.34 9.12 9.36
N ALA A 143 -12.13 10.04 9.91
CA ALA A 143 -11.67 10.99 10.92
C ALA A 143 -11.52 10.35 12.33
N ALA A 144 -11.61 9.02 12.44
CA ALA A 144 -11.64 8.32 13.71
C ALA A 144 -10.33 8.45 14.50
N ALA A 145 -10.48 8.77 15.76
CA ALA A 145 -9.43 8.81 16.75
C ALA A 145 -9.25 7.40 17.34
N ALA A 146 -8.16 6.71 17.03
CA ALA A 146 -7.56 5.87 18.05
C ALA A 146 -6.86 6.82 19.03
N ALA A 147 -7.16 6.73 20.31
CA ALA A 147 -6.67 7.70 21.32
C ALA A 147 -5.14 7.91 21.29
N ALA A 148 -4.36 6.87 21.02
CA ALA A 148 -2.90 6.94 20.88
C ALA A 148 -2.41 7.64 19.59
N ALA A 149 -3.22 7.70 18.54
CA ALA A 149 -2.89 8.40 17.30
C ALA A 149 -3.29 9.89 17.35
N ALA A 150 -4.28 10.22 18.17
CA ALA A 150 -4.74 11.59 18.38
C ALA A 150 -3.66 12.48 18.98
N GLU A 151 -2.86 11.94 19.90
CA GLU A 151 -1.74 12.65 20.54
C GLU A 151 -0.62 13.01 19.55
N ARG A 152 -0.46 12.24 18.47
CA ARG A 152 0.54 12.47 17.42
C ARG A 152 -0.02 13.17 16.18
N GLY A 153 -1.29 13.54 16.15
CA GLY A 153 -1.93 14.21 15.03
C GLY A 153 -2.20 13.33 13.80
N TYR A 154 -2.00 12.01 13.91
CA TYR A 154 -2.22 11.06 12.80
C TYR A 154 -3.68 10.63 12.69
N ARG A 155 -4.03 10.10 11.50
CA ARG A 155 -5.38 9.60 11.20
C ARG A 155 -5.34 8.22 10.58
N GLN A 156 -6.38 7.46 10.86
CA GLN A 156 -6.51 6.11 10.35
C GLN A 156 -7.20 6.11 8.99
N VAL A 157 -6.54 5.52 8.02
CA VAL A 157 -7.12 5.13 6.72
C VAL A 157 -7.08 3.62 6.64
N ARG A 158 -8.22 3.02 6.30
CA ARG A 158 -8.32 1.58 6.08
C ARG A 158 -8.56 1.31 4.60
N ILE A 159 -7.86 0.36 4.05
CA ILE A 159 -7.97 -0.07 2.66
C ILE A 159 -9.01 -1.19 2.59
N PHE A 160 -9.88 -1.12 1.59
CA PHE A 160 -10.77 -2.21 1.28
C PHE A 160 -9.95 -3.36 0.68
N ASP A 161 -10.19 -4.57 1.13
CA ASP A 161 -9.77 -5.73 0.39
C ASP A 161 -10.68 -5.84 -0.83
N SER A 162 -10.15 -5.55 -1.99
CA SER A 162 -10.81 -5.93 -3.24
C SER A 162 -10.52 -7.42 -3.45
N ALA A 163 -11.22 -8.27 -2.73
CA ALA A 163 -11.38 -9.64 -3.15
C ALA A 163 -12.06 -9.60 -4.52
N GLU A 164 -11.41 -10.20 -5.52
CA GLU A 164 -11.72 -10.34 -6.93
C GLU A 164 -13.20 -10.23 -7.30
#